data_e88dc22d101af3c0aaa1213c7fa232f2
#
_entry.id   e88dc22d101af3c0aaa1213c7fa232f2
#
_cell.length_a   1.000
_cell.length_b   1.000
_cell.length_c   1.000
_cell.angle_alpha   90.00
_cell.angle_beta   90.00
_cell.angle_gamma   90.00
#
_symmetry.space_group_name_H-M   'P 1'
#
loop_
_entity.id
_entity.type
_entity.pdbx_description
1 polymer ?
#
loop_
_entity_poly.entity_id
_entity_poly.type
_entity_poly.pdbx_seq_one_letter_code
_entity_poly.pdbx_strand_id
1 'polypeptide(L)'
;MARPRKPRIYNCPFHASFSALFKPAGTPLKDMGIIHLAQDELEALHLCDGEGNNQIEAGISMGVSRGTVQRLLAVARSKVARALVGQKALAVSGYMPVEEVAATK
;
A
#
# COMPACT_ATOMS: atom_id res chain seq x y z
N MET A 1 -19.65 -10.21 -15.76
CA MET A 1 -18.55 -9.29 -15.73
C MET A 1 -18.67 -8.32 -14.56
N ALA A 2 -17.57 -8.06 -13.94
CA ALA A 2 -17.58 -7.21 -12.76
C ALA A 2 -17.85 -5.75 -13.16
N ARG A 3 -18.54 -5.06 -12.28
CA ARG A 3 -18.78 -3.65 -12.46
C ARG A 3 -17.48 -2.90 -12.30
N PRO A 4 -17.22 -1.86 -13.12
CA PRO A 4 -15.99 -1.08 -12.95
C PRO A 4 -15.91 -0.49 -11.56
N ARG A 5 -14.71 -0.43 -11.04
CA ARG A 5 -14.49 0.19 -9.75
C ARG A 5 -14.67 1.68 -9.87
N LYS A 6 -15.27 2.25 -8.84
CA LYS A 6 -15.36 3.68 -8.75
C LYS A 6 -13.95 4.26 -8.59
N PRO A 7 -13.63 5.33 -9.30
CA PRO A 7 -12.32 5.97 -9.09
C PRO A 7 -12.20 6.45 -7.66
N ARG A 8 -11.03 6.28 -7.09
CA ARG A 8 -10.76 6.76 -5.75
C ARG A 8 -10.03 8.09 -5.82
N ILE A 9 -10.24 8.90 -4.81
CA ILE A 9 -9.61 10.20 -4.69
C ILE A 9 -8.41 10.07 -3.78
N TYR A 10 -7.25 10.53 -4.24
CA TYR A 10 -6.01 10.46 -3.47
C TYR A 10 -5.59 11.87 -3.11
N ASN A 11 -5.54 12.16 -1.81
CA ASN A 11 -5.24 13.49 -1.31
C ASN A 11 -3.95 13.55 -0.51
N CYS A 12 -3.06 12.59 -0.74
CA CYS A 12 -1.79 12.53 -0.05
C CYS A 12 -0.69 13.17 -0.89
N PRO A 13 0.48 13.40 -0.32
CA PRO A 13 1.63 13.87 -1.12
C PRO A 13 1.99 12.93 -2.25
N PHE A 14 1.71 11.63 -2.09
CA PHE A 14 1.90 10.68 -3.18
C PHE A 14 0.61 10.56 -3.97
N HIS A 15 0.73 10.16 -5.20
CA HIS A 15 -0.41 10.03 -6.10
C HIS A 15 -0.21 8.81 -6.98
N ALA A 16 -0.99 8.69 -8.05
CA ALA A 16 -1.01 7.49 -8.86
C ALA A 16 0.35 7.06 -9.38
N SER A 17 1.26 8.00 -9.59
CA SER A 17 2.59 7.68 -10.08
C SER A 17 3.59 7.36 -8.97
N PHE A 18 3.18 7.49 -7.71
CA PHE A 18 4.08 7.18 -6.60
C PHE A 18 4.35 5.69 -6.54
N SER A 19 5.62 5.34 -6.39
CA SER A 19 5.99 3.95 -6.14
C SER A 19 7.27 3.93 -5.33
N ALA A 20 7.40 2.94 -4.46
CA ALA A 20 8.55 2.87 -3.58
C ALA A 20 8.75 1.45 -3.10
N LEU A 21 9.97 1.16 -2.71
CA LEU A 21 10.31 -0.12 -2.10
C LEU A 21 10.95 0.13 -0.75
N PHE A 22 10.39 -0.48 0.28
CA PHE A 22 10.97 -0.46 1.62
C PHE A 22 11.44 -1.87 1.94
N LYS A 23 12.64 -2.00 2.43
CA LYS A 23 13.14 -3.31 2.74
C LYS A 23 14.16 -3.25 3.88
N PRO A 24 14.38 -4.37 4.56
CA PRO A 24 15.43 -4.43 5.58
C PRO A 24 16.79 -4.12 4.96
N ALA A 25 17.56 -3.32 5.67
CA ALA A 25 18.91 -3.00 5.20
C ALA A 25 19.79 -4.22 5.27
N GLY A 26 20.70 -4.34 4.32
CA GLY A 26 21.72 -5.37 4.37
C GLY A 26 21.34 -6.69 3.76
N THR A 27 20.10 -6.89 3.40
CA THR A 27 19.68 -8.15 2.77
C THR A 27 19.31 -7.88 1.32
N PRO A 28 19.86 -8.61 0.36
CA PRO A 28 19.47 -8.41 -1.05
C PRO A 28 18.01 -8.75 -1.26
N LEU A 29 17.37 -8.01 -2.16
CA LEU A 29 15.96 -8.20 -2.44
C LEU A 29 15.64 -9.61 -2.91
N LYS A 30 16.54 -10.21 -3.67
CA LYS A 30 16.33 -11.57 -4.18
C LYS A 30 16.24 -12.62 -3.07
N ASP A 31 16.71 -12.28 -1.88
CA ASP A 31 16.75 -13.23 -0.76
C ASP A 31 15.61 -13.02 0.22
N MET A 32 14.61 -12.24 -0.14
CA MET A 32 13.50 -11.98 0.77
C MET A 32 12.19 -12.00 0.03
N GLY A 33 11.11 -12.23 0.76
CA GLY A 33 9.77 -12.12 0.19
C GLY A 33 9.38 -10.67 0.00
N ILE A 34 8.40 -10.46 -0.87
CA ILE A 34 7.90 -9.13 -1.18
C ILE A 34 6.40 -9.11 -0.90
N ILE A 35 5.97 -8.13 -0.15
CA ILE A 35 4.55 -7.88 0.10
C ILE A 35 4.16 -6.62 -0.67
N HIS A 36 3.06 -6.70 -1.40
CA HIS A 36 2.62 -5.59 -2.23
C HIS A 36 1.52 -4.82 -1.53
N LEU A 37 1.75 -3.53 -1.32
CA LEU A 37 0.78 -2.63 -0.71
C LEU A 37 0.19 -1.76 -1.81
N ALA A 38 -1.11 -1.91 -2.04
CA ALA A 38 -1.79 -1.16 -3.09
C ALA A 38 -1.91 0.31 -2.71
N GLN A 39 -2.10 1.15 -3.71
CA GLN A 39 -2.16 2.59 -3.47
C GLN A 39 -3.35 2.96 -2.58
N ASP A 40 -4.51 2.34 -2.79
CA ASP A 40 -5.66 2.66 -1.95
C ASP A 40 -5.47 2.16 -0.52
N GLU A 41 -4.76 1.05 -0.34
CA GLU A 41 -4.42 0.57 1.00
C GLU A 41 -3.49 1.56 1.70
N LEU A 42 -2.50 2.06 0.97
CA LEU A 42 -1.60 3.05 1.52
C LEU A 42 -2.31 4.35 1.85
N GLU A 43 -3.25 4.76 0.99
CA GLU A 43 -4.02 5.96 1.22
C GLU A 43 -4.83 5.87 2.51
N ALA A 44 -5.52 4.75 2.70
CA ALA A 44 -6.30 4.55 3.92
C ALA A 44 -5.40 4.57 5.15
N LEU A 45 -4.25 3.90 5.06
CA LEU A 45 -3.29 3.86 6.14
C LEU A 45 -2.77 5.27 6.47
N HIS A 46 -2.44 6.04 5.43
CA HIS A 46 -1.93 7.38 5.61
C HIS A 46 -2.97 8.29 6.26
N LEU A 47 -4.19 8.26 5.78
CA LEU A 47 -5.23 9.15 6.30
C LEU A 47 -5.58 8.81 7.74
N CYS A 48 -5.73 7.54 8.05
CA CYS A 48 -6.16 7.15 9.38
C CYS A 48 -5.01 7.11 10.38
N ASP A 49 -3.95 6.38 10.04
CA ASP A 49 -2.86 6.18 11.00
C ASP A 49 -1.79 7.24 10.91
N GLY A 50 -1.63 7.88 9.76
CA GLY A 50 -0.67 8.94 9.59
C GLY A 50 -1.22 10.31 9.95
N GLU A 51 -2.41 10.63 9.47
CA GLU A 51 -3.01 11.94 9.66
C GLU A 51 -3.99 12.00 10.82
N GLY A 52 -4.40 10.84 11.33
CA GLY A 52 -5.31 10.83 12.47
C GLY A 52 -6.78 10.99 12.13
N ASN A 53 -7.14 10.84 10.86
CA ASN A 53 -8.54 10.91 10.47
C ASN A 53 -9.29 9.66 10.93
N ASN A 54 -10.56 9.82 11.23
CA ASN A 54 -11.39 8.64 11.44
C ASN A 54 -11.79 8.06 10.08
N GLN A 55 -12.46 6.89 10.12
CA GLN A 55 -12.77 6.18 8.88
C GLN A 55 -13.80 6.93 8.02
N ILE A 56 -14.69 7.66 8.66
CA ILE A 56 -15.67 8.45 7.92
C ILE A 56 -14.97 9.58 7.17
N GLU A 57 -14.07 10.28 7.85
CA GLU A 57 -13.32 11.37 7.22
C GLU A 57 -12.45 10.85 6.08
N ALA A 58 -11.78 9.72 6.31
CA ALA A 58 -10.95 9.13 5.28
C ALA A 58 -11.79 8.71 4.08
N GLY A 59 -12.97 8.16 4.32
CA GLY A 59 -13.86 7.76 3.24
C GLY A 59 -14.27 8.95 2.38
N ILE A 60 -14.57 10.07 3.03
CA ILE A 60 -14.92 11.28 2.30
C ILE A 60 -13.76 11.72 1.41
N SER A 61 -12.56 11.74 1.97
CA SER A 61 -11.37 12.13 1.21
C SER A 61 -11.11 11.21 0.03
N MET A 62 -11.34 9.92 0.20
CA MET A 62 -11.03 8.94 -0.83
C MET A 62 -12.20 8.71 -1.79
N GLY A 63 -13.36 9.25 -1.48
CA GLY A 63 -14.53 9.02 -2.32
C GLY A 63 -15.08 7.61 -2.21
N VAL A 64 -14.96 6.99 -1.04
CA VAL A 64 -15.42 5.63 -0.81
C VAL A 64 -16.19 5.57 0.51
N SER A 65 -16.85 4.44 0.73
CA SER A 65 -17.61 4.25 1.96
C SER A 65 -16.69 3.98 3.13
N ARG A 66 -17.23 4.22 4.34
CA ARG A 66 -16.51 3.90 5.56
C ARG A 66 -16.12 2.43 5.62
N GLY A 67 -17.01 1.55 5.17
CA GLY A 67 -16.72 0.11 5.17
C GLY A 67 -15.57 -0.24 4.25
N THR A 68 -15.44 0.45 3.13
CA THR A 68 -14.31 0.25 2.24
C THR A 68 -13.02 0.68 2.93
N VAL A 69 -13.03 1.84 3.59
CA VAL A 69 -11.86 2.30 4.35
C VAL A 69 -11.49 1.26 5.41
N GLN A 70 -12.46 0.74 6.12
CA GLN A 70 -12.21 -0.25 7.17
C GLN A 70 -11.49 -1.47 6.60
N ARG A 71 -11.96 -1.98 5.47
CA ARG A 71 -11.32 -3.15 4.85
C ARG A 71 -9.92 -2.84 4.36
N LEU A 72 -9.77 -1.71 3.68
CA LEU A 72 -8.45 -1.31 3.17
C LEU A 72 -7.45 -1.13 4.32
N LEU A 73 -7.90 -0.49 5.38
CA LEU A 73 -7.05 -0.21 6.52
C LEU A 73 -6.61 -1.50 7.22
N ALA A 74 -7.55 -2.45 7.38
CA ALA A 74 -7.21 -3.72 8.01
C ALA A 74 -6.17 -4.47 7.18
N VAL A 75 -6.34 -4.50 5.87
CA VAL A 75 -5.39 -5.17 4.99
C VAL A 75 -4.03 -4.46 5.02
N ALA A 76 -4.04 -3.14 4.97
CA ALA A 76 -2.80 -2.37 4.97
C ALA A 76 -2.01 -2.60 6.26
N ARG A 77 -2.71 -2.55 7.39
CA ARG A 77 -2.05 -2.78 8.69
C ARG A 77 -1.44 -4.17 8.77
N SER A 78 -2.18 -5.16 8.28
CA SER A 78 -1.68 -6.53 8.28
C SER A 78 -0.44 -6.67 7.41
N LYS A 79 -0.46 -6.07 6.23
CA LYS A 79 0.67 -6.14 5.31
C LYS A 79 1.92 -5.49 5.90
N VAL A 80 1.75 -4.31 6.48
CA VAL A 80 2.90 -3.60 7.07
C VAL A 80 3.46 -4.41 8.25
N ALA A 81 2.58 -4.91 9.11
CA ALA A 81 3.04 -5.69 10.25
C ALA A 81 3.79 -6.94 9.81
N ARG A 82 3.27 -7.64 8.81
CA ARG A 82 3.93 -8.86 8.32
C ARG A 82 5.26 -8.56 7.66
N ALA A 83 5.34 -7.42 6.96
CA ALA A 83 6.60 -7.04 6.34
C ALA A 83 7.65 -6.76 7.41
N LEU A 84 7.27 -6.04 8.45
CA LEU A 84 8.21 -5.68 9.51
C LEU A 84 8.65 -6.92 10.29
N VAL A 85 7.69 -7.72 10.75
CA VAL A 85 8.00 -8.88 11.57
C VAL A 85 8.72 -9.96 10.77
N GLY A 86 8.28 -10.20 9.55
CA GLY A 86 8.88 -11.21 8.70
C GLY A 86 10.11 -10.74 7.96
N GLN A 87 10.50 -9.49 8.13
CA GLN A 87 11.65 -8.89 7.45
C GLN A 87 11.56 -9.06 5.95
N LYS A 88 10.40 -8.71 5.42
CA LYS A 88 10.13 -8.78 3.99
C LYS A 88 10.10 -7.40 3.39
N ALA A 89 10.33 -7.32 2.08
CA ALA A 89 10.24 -6.06 1.39
C ALA A 89 8.77 -5.65 1.24
N LEU A 90 8.53 -4.36 1.24
CA LEU A 90 7.20 -3.80 1.05
C LEU A 90 7.24 -2.98 -0.23
N ALA A 91 6.60 -3.49 -1.27
CA ALA A 91 6.53 -2.81 -2.57
C ALA A 91 5.23 -2.00 -2.59
N VAL A 92 5.38 -0.70 -2.73
CA VAL A 92 4.27 0.23 -2.55
C VAL A 92 3.80 0.73 -3.89
N SER A 93 2.49 0.77 -4.06
CA SER A 93 1.82 1.38 -5.22
C SER A 93 2.27 0.78 -6.56
N GLY A 94 2.38 -0.53 -6.60
CA GLY A 94 2.71 -1.18 -7.86
C GLY A 94 4.17 -1.13 -8.24
N TYR A 95 5.04 -0.81 -7.31
CA TYR A 95 6.48 -0.82 -7.57
C TYR A 95 6.90 -2.19 -8.10
N MET A 96 7.67 -2.18 -9.18
CA MET A 96 8.22 -3.40 -9.75
C MET A 96 9.73 -3.33 -9.66
N PRO A 97 10.36 -4.22 -8.86
CA PRO A 97 11.81 -4.17 -8.72
C PRO A 97 12.51 -4.56 -10.02
N VAL A 98 13.07 -3.58 -10.67
CA VAL A 98 13.71 -3.80 -11.97
C VAL A 98 14.87 -4.77 -11.84
N GLU A 99 15.64 -4.63 -10.80
CA GLU A 99 16.78 -5.53 -10.56
C GLU A 99 16.32 -6.96 -10.41
N GLU A 100 15.20 -7.16 -9.73
CA GLU A 100 14.65 -8.49 -9.55
C GLU A 100 14.31 -9.10 -10.90
N VAL A 101 13.64 -8.32 -11.74
CA VAL A 101 13.25 -8.76 -13.06
C VAL A 101 14.50 -9.09 -13.88
N ALA A 102 15.49 -8.22 -13.84
CA ALA A 102 16.73 -8.43 -14.58
C ALA A 102 17.48 -9.67 -14.10
N ALA A 103 17.45 -9.90 -12.81
CA ALA A 103 18.16 -11.02 -12.23
C ALA A 103 17.56 -12.37 -12.62
N THR A 104 16.28 -12.38 -12.97
CA THR A 104 15.61 -13.63 -13.31
C THR A 104 15.77 -14.04 -14.75
N LYS A 105 16.37 -13.23 -15.56
CA LYS A 105 16.54 -13.55 -16.97
C LYS A 105 17.59 -14.60 -17.24
#